data_faaf6153aba56960aef77277293533b6
#
_entry.id   faaf6153aba56960aef77277293533b6
#
_cell.length_a   1.000
_cell.length_b   1.000
_cell.length_c   1.000
_cell.angle_alpha   90.00
_cell.angle_beta   90.00
_cell.angle_gamma   90.00
#
_symmetry.space_group_name_H-M   'P 1'
#
loop_
_entity.id
_entity.type
_entity.pdbx_description
1 polymer ?
#
loop_
_entity_poly.entity_id
_entity_poly.type
_entity_poly.pdbx_seq_one_letter_code
_entity_poly.pdbx_strand_id
1 'polypeptide(L)'
;MLKIARFLMCCVGAVAAFSPISATGSELKSCGGNTVCPVGDRGYHVMPPDGWDGQTPLPVLIHYHGWGRQGPVPVNHKHIGGATRKLGVLLVAPNGLGKSWSFWRPGSRDTQFTLDVLADVEKRYPINPSQIMVSGYSWGSSMAWRFSCEMGHKVSVLFGISGTLYDQSETCETGPVEIRHVHGLKDTVMDYPYGPNLDETGPIHLWRRTNQCATDPDFQENWSAGQNFRRMHWSDCESGKTITLDIHEGGHWIARGWLAEQLRQLDFTGS
;
A
#
# COMPACT_ATOMS: atom_id res chain seq x y z
N MET A 1 59.32 -66.09 -24.33
CA MET A 1 58.12 -66.24 -23.46
C MET A 1 58.15 -65.13 -22.44
N LEU A 2 57.40 -64.12 -22.67
CA LEU A 2 57.38 -62.82 -21.88
C LEU A 2 56.18 -62.88 -20.95
N LYS A 3 56.40 -62.86 -19.63
CA LYS A 3 55.32 -62.81 -18.61
C LYS A 3 54.96 -61.33 -18.34
N ILE A 4 53.73 -61.00 -18.66
CA ILE A 4 53.17 -59.68 -18.37
C ILE A 4 52.54 -59.73 -16.96
N ALA A 5 53.10 -58.94 -16.03
CA ALA A 5 52.53 -58.76 -14.70
C ALA A 5 51.43 -57.63 -14.78
N ARG A 6 50.22 -57.96 -14.40
CA ARG A 6 49.12 -56.99 -14.24
C ARG A 6 49.20 -56.35 -12.85
N PHE A 7 49.44 -55.03 -12.82
CA PHE A 7 49.27 -54.23 -11.60
C PHE A 7 47.81 -53.85 -11.47
N LEU A 8 47.21 -54.29 -10.36
CA LEU A 8 45.86 -53.85 -9.95
C LEU A 8 46.00 -52.56 -9.15
N MET A 9 45.53 -51.44 -9.73
CA MET A 9 45.56 -50.16 -9.06
C MET A 9 44.21 -50.01 -8.33
N CYS A 10 44.26 -50.05 -6.98
CA CYS A 10 43.12 -49.86 -6.10
C CYS A 10 42.84 -48.36 -5.92
N CYS A 11 41.81 -47.83 -6.60
CA CYS A 11 41.34 -46.43 -6.37
C CYS A 11 40.52 -46.40 -5.10
N VAL A 12 41.09 -45.86 -4.04
CA VAL A 12 40.35 -45.49 -2.83
C VAL A 12 39.62 -44.16 -3.07
N GLY A 13 38.33 -44.24 -3.33
CA GLY A 13 37.48 -43.06 -3.46
C GLY A 13 37.21 -42.44 -2.10
N ALA A 14 37.74 -41.26 -1.85
CA ALA A 14 37.36 -40.44 -0.69
C ALA A 14 35.94 -39.87 -0.88
N VAL A 15 34.97 -40.37 -0.13
CA VAL A 15 33.63 -39.82 -0.04
C VAL A 15 33.68 -38.58 0.87
N ALA A 16 33.67 -37.40 0.27
CA ALA A 16 33.50 -36.16 1.03
C ALA A 16 32.06 -36.10 1.56
N ALA A 17 31.92 -36.22 2.86
CA ALA A 17 30.64 -35.96 3.55
C ALA A 17 30.32 -34.47 3.49
N PHE A 18 29.36 -34.09 2.65
CA PHE A 18 28.75 -32.77 2.70
C PHE A 18 27.86 -32.71 3.94
N SER A 19 28.34 -32.03 4.98
CA SER A 19 27.48 -31.61 6.09
C SER A 19 26.52 -30.53 5.61
N PRO A 20 25.21 -30.70 5.82
CA PRO A 20 24.29 -29.61 5.49
C PRO A 20 24.61 -28.42 6.40
N ILE A 21 24.96 -27.28 5.81
CA ILE A 21 25.02 -26.00 6.50
C ILE A 21 23.58 -25.70 6.94
N SER A 22 23.26 -25.96 8.19
CA SER A 22 22.04 -25.45 8.81
C SER A 22 22.15 -23.92 8.82
N ALA A 23 21.48 -23.28 7.88
CA ALA A 23 21.23 -21.86 7.95
C ALA A 23 20.45 -21.64 9.27
N THR A 24 21.10 -21.07 10.27
CA THR A 24 20.45 -20.54 11.46
C THR A 24 19.60 -19.36 10.99
N GLY A 25 18.37 -19.65 10.61
CA GLY A 25 17.36 -18.63 10.42
C GLY A 25 17.27 -17.88 11.74
N SER A 26 17.66 -16.61 11.74
CA SER A 26 17.36 -15.73 12.88
C SER A 26 15.85 -15.79 13.07
N GLU A 27 15.41 -16.34 14.20
CA GLU A 27 13.99 -16.36 14.56
C GLU A 27 13.47 -14.92 14.46
N LEU A 28 12.66 -14.63 13.43
CA LEU A 28 12.04 -13.34 13.27
C LEU A 28 11.20 -13.09 14.53
N LYS A 29 11.60 -12.10 15.34
CA LYS A 29 10.89 -11.76 16.57
C LYS A 29 9.41 -11.65 16.28
N SER A 30 8.59 -12.30 17.10
CA SER A 30 7.14 -12.19 17.01
C SER A 30 6.73 -10.72 17.13
N CYS A 31 6.12 -10.18 16.08
CA CYS A 31 5.56 -8.83 16.03
C CYS A 31 4.23 -8.85 15.28
N GLY A 32 3.45 -7.78 15.39
CA GLY A 32 2.14 -7.66 14.76
C GLY A 32 1.06 -7.21 15.74
N GLY A 33 -0.09 -6.81 15.23
CA GLY A 33 -1.11 -6.16 16.02
C GLY A 33 -0.55 -4.90 16.71
N ASN A 34 -0.58 -4.86 18.03
CA ASN A 34 -0.03 -3.76 18.81
C ASN A 34 1.49 -3.86 19.08
N THR A 35 2.13 -4.99 18.75
CA THR A 35 3.57 -5.18 18.90
C THR A 35 4.28 -4.68 17.64
N VAL A 36 5.21 -3.74 17.81
CA VAL A 36 5.96 -3.16 16.69
C VAL A 36 6.92 -4.18 16.05
N CYS A 37 6.96 -4.19 14.73
CA CYS A 37 7.96 -4.87 13.92
C CYS A 37 9.09 -3.87 13.63
N PRO A 38 10.31 -4.07 14.13
CA PRO A 38 11.41 -3.14 13.92
C PRO A 38 11.96 -3.23 12.50
N VAL A 39 12.25 -2.06 11.90
CA VAL A 39 12.93 -1.91 10.61
C VAL A 39 13.88 -0.72 10.73
N GLY A 40 15.20 -0.99 10.75
CA GLY A 40 16.19 0.03 11.05
C GLY A 40 15.97 0.66 12.44
N ASP A 41 15.93 1.97 12.47
CA ASP A 41 15.64 2.79 13.66
C ASP A 41 14.13 3.08 13.87
N ARG A 42 13.28 2.55 12.99
CA ARG A 42 11.81 2.74 12.99
C ARG A 42 11.10 1.39 13.11
N GLY A 43 9.81 1.38 12.87
CA GLY A 43 9.04 0.15 12.86
C GLY A 43 7.65 0.34 12.27
N TYR A 44 6.95 -0.75 12.16
CA TYR A 44 5.59 -0.81 11.64
C TYR A 44 4.75 -1.81 12.45
N HIS A 45 3.46 -1.80 12.20
CA HIS A 45 2.52 -2.79 12.72
C HIS A 45 1.91 -3.55 11.55
N VAL A 46 1.71 -4.84 11.72
CA VAL A 46 1.13 -5.71 10.71
C VAL A 46 0.01 -6.51 11.31
N MET A 47 -1.07 -6.69 10.55
CA MET A 47 -2.22 -7.46 10.98
C MET A 47 -2.75 -8.30 9.81
N PRO A 48 -2.56 -9.65 9.88
CA PRO A 48 -3.14 -10.55 8.89
C PRO A 48 -4.67 -10.60 9.01
N PRO A 49 -5.36 -11.04 7.95
CA PRO A 49 -6.81 -11.18 7.96
C PRO A 49 -7.26 -12.33 8.87
N ASP A 50 -8.52 -12.24 9.32
CA ASP A 50 -9.14 -13.26 10.15
C ASP A 50 -9.22 -14.60 9.35
N GLY A 51 -8.83 -15.70 9.97
CA GLY A 51 -8.91 -17.04 9.36
C GLY A 51 -7.88 -17.34 8.27
N TRP A 52 -6.85 -16.51 8.10
CA TRP A 52 -5.77 -16.81 7.14
C TRP A 52 -5.03 -18.11 7.50
N ASP A 53 -4.73 -18.93 6.49
CA ASP A 53 -4.13 -20.26 6.62
C ASP A 53 -2.61 -20.25 6.87
N GLY A 54 -1.98 -19.09 6.84
CA GLY A 54 -0.53 -18.92 6.98
C GLY A 54 0.28 -19.18 5.71
N GLN A 55 -0.35 -19.50 4.58
CA GLN A 55 0.33 -19.91 3.34
C GLN A 55 -0.18 -19.19 2.08
N THR A 56 -1.48 -18.97 1.97
CA THR A 56 -2.05 -18.27 0.81
C THR A 56 -1.48 -16.86 0.69
N PRO A 57 -0.93 -16.48 -0.49
CA PRO A 57 -0.43 -15.14 -0.71
C PRO A 57 -1.50 -14.07 -0.50
N LEU A 58 -1.16 -13.04 0.27
CA LEU A 58 -2.10 -12.02 0.70
C LEU A 58 -1.99 -10.74 -0.15
N PRO A 59 -3.11 -10.11 -0.52
CA PRO A 59 -3.12 -8.71 -0.91
C PRO A 59 -2.71 -7.85 0.29
N VAL A 60 -1.95 -6.78 0.03
CA VAL A 60 -1.39 -5.90 1.07
C VAL A 60 -2.05 -4.52 0.99
N LEU A 61 -2.46 -3.98 2.13
CA LEU A 61 -2.81 -2.58 2.30
C LEU A 61 -1.80 -1.89 3.22
N ILE A 62 -0.96 -1.02 2.66
CA ILE A 62 -0.14 -0.10 3.45
C ILE A 62 -1.01 1.09 3.82
N HIS A 63 -1.20 1.35 5.13
CA HIS A 63 -2.01 2.47 5.59
C HIS A 63 -1.20 3.45 6.45
N TYR A 64 -1.03 4.66 5.97
CA TYR A 64 -0.38 5.75 6.69
C TYR A 64 -1.36 6.45 7.63
N HIS A 65 -0.98 6.57 8.91
CA HIS A 65 -1.76 7.25 9.94
C HIS A 65 -1.78 8.78 9.76
N GLY A 66 -2.77 9.46 10.32
CA GLY A 66 -2.83 10.92 10.37
C GLY A 66 -1.79 11.53 11.33
N TRP A 67 -1.60 12.84 11.23
CA TRP A 67 -0.66 13.58 12.08
C TRP A 67 -0.88 13.32 13.58
N GLY A 68 0.22 13.25 14.34
CA GLY A 68 0.19 13.00 15.78
C GLY A 68 -0.16 11.56 16.19
N ARG A 69 -0.29 10.62 15.22
CA ARG A 69 -0.65 9.21 15.45
C ARG A 69 0.51 8.27 15.12
N GLN A 70 0.26 6.96 15.28
CA GLN A 70 1.18 5.87 14.93
C GLN A 70 0.40 4.63 14.47
N GLY A 71 1.10 3.60 14.01
CA GLY A 71 0.54 2.37 13.42
C GLY A 71 -0.52 1.63 14.24
N PRO A 72 -0.49 1.61 15.59
CA PRO A 72 -1.58 0.99 16.35
C PRO A 72 -2.96 1.61 16.10
N VAL A 73 -3.01 2.89 15.70
CA VAL A 73 -4.29 3.57 15.44
C VAL A 73 -5.03 2.93 14.26
N PRO A 74 -4.48 2.84 13.04
CA PRO A 74 -5.18 2.15 11.94
C PRO A 74 -5.40 0.66 12.21
N VAL A 75 -4.49 -0.05 12.87
CA VAL A 75 -4.66 -1.46 13.25
C VAL A 75 -5.94 -1.67 14.08
N ASN A 76 -6.19 -0.81 15.06
CA ASN A 76 -7.36 -0.91 15.93
C ASN A 76 -8.60 -0.15 15.40
N HIS A 77 -8.48 0.56 14.29
CA HIS A 77 -9.57 1.34 13.74
C HIS A 77 -10.60 0.46 13.03
N LYS A 78 -11.88 0.56 13.44
CA LYS A 78 -12.98 -0.26 12.92
C LYS A 78 -13.10 -0.23 11.39
N HIS A 79 -12.90 0.94 10.77
CA HIS A 79 -13.09 1.15 9.33
C HIS A 79 -11.81 0.94 8.51
N ILE A 80 -10.66 0.69 9.15
CA ILE A 80 -9.39 0.33 8.50
C ILE A 80 -9.04 -1.11 8.87
N GLY A 81 -8.47 -1.36 10.05
CA GLY A 81 -8.07 -2.68 10.48
C GLY A 81 -9.22 -3.67 10.60
N GLY A 82 -10.41 -3.20 11.03
CA GLY A 82 -11.60 -4.04 11.03
C GLY A 82 -12.12 -4.39 9.63
N ALA A 83 -11.91 -3.53 8.64
CA ALA A 83 -12.25 -3.81 7.24
C ALA A 83 -11.26 -4.81 6.62
N THR A 84 -9.95 -4.56 6.73
CA THR A 84 -8.91 -5.41 6.14
C THR A 84 -8.94 -6.83 6.66
N ARG A 85 -9.09 -7.00 8.00
CA ARG A 85 -9.20 -8.33 8.61
C ARG A 85 -10.34 -9.17 8.04
N LYS A 86 -11.52 -8.55 7.84
CA LYS A 86 -12.72 -9.24 7.34
C LYS A 86 -12.69 -9.55 5.85
N LEU A 87 -11.86 -8.84 5.09
CA LEU A 87 -11.84 -8.89 3.62
C LEU A 87 -10.58 -9.54 3.05
N GLY A 88 -9.86 -10.31 3.86
CA GLY A 88 -8.73 -11.10 3.37
C GLY A 88 -7.45 -10.29 3.08
N VAL A 89 -7.33 -9.06 3.60
CA VAL A 89 -6.23 -8.15 3.28
C VAL A 89 -5.25 -8.03 4.44
N LEU A 90 -3.95 -8.17 4.17
CA LEU A 90 -2.88 -7.91 5.13
C LEU A 90 -2.74 -6.41 5.33
N LEU A 91 -3.03 -5.92 6.53
CA LEU A 91 -2.79 -4.52 6.88
C LEU A 91 -1.35 -4.32 7.34
N VAL A 92 -0.67 -3.36 6.73
CA VAL A 92 0.67 -2.87 7.11
C VAL A 92 0.55 -1.41 7.51
N ALA A 93 0.90 -1.07 8.73
CA ALA A 93 0.73 0.27 9.30
C ALA A 93 2.09 0.81 9.80
N PRO A 94 2.85 1.52 8.95
CA PRO A 94 4.14 2.09 9.33
C PRO A 94 4.02 3.16 10.42
N ASN A 95 5.07 3.31 11.22
CA ASN A 95 5.21 4.38 12.21
C ASN A 95 5.93 5.58 11.60
N GLY A 96 5.26 6.73 11.56
CA GLY A 96 5.84 7.98 11.10
C GLY A 96 6.87 8.55 12.07
N LEU A 97 7.99 9.06 11.56
CA LEU A 97 8.99 9.73 12.38
C LEU A 97 8.41 11.02 12.99
N GLY A 98 8.51 11.16 14.31
CA GLY A 98 7.88 12.26 15.02
C GLY A 98 6.34 12.25 14.92
N LYS A 99 5.74 11.08 14.71
CA LYS A 99 4.28 10.91 14.49
C LYS A 99 3.77 11.69 13.27
N SER A 100 4.58 11.79 12.24
CA SER A 100 4.33 12.58 11.03
C SER A 100 4.96 11.93 9.80
N TRP A 101 4.76 12.55 8.62
CA TRP A 101 5.25 12.10 7.32
C TRP A 101 5.92 13.22 6.55
N SER A 102 6.94 12.89 5.78
CA SER A 102 7.67 13.83 4.91
C SER A 102 7.13 13.74 3.47
N PHE A 103 5.97 14.30 3.21
CA PHE A 103 5.31 14.25 1.89
C PHE A 103 5.43 15.53 1.07
N TRP A 104 5.98 16.61 1.65
CA TRP A 104 5.97 17.95 1.08
C TRP A 104 6.79 18.12 -0.21
N ARG A 105 7.75 17.24 -0.43
CA ARG A 105 8.66 17.32 -1.58
C ARG A 105 8.96 15.91 -2.10
N PRO A 106 9.31 15.78 -3.41
CA PRO A 106 9.85 14.54 -3.96
C PRO A 106 11.12 14.09 -3.22
N GLY A 107 11.43 12.79 -3.30
CA GLY A 107 12.56 12.17 -2.60
C GLY A 107 12.30 11.99 -1.10
N SER A 108 11.08 11.67 -0.73
CA SER A 108 10.68 11.47 0.67
C SER A 108 11.46 10.31 1.32
N ARG A 109 12.07 10.58 2.47
CA ARG A 109 12.67 9.52 3.30
C ARG A 109 11.66 8.47 3.76
N ASP A 110 10.36 8.83 3.82
CA ASP A 110 9.30 7.90 4.18
C ASP A 110 8.95 6.96 3.02
N THR A 111 9.26 7.33 1.79
CA THR A 111 9.20 6.44 0.62
C THR A 111 10.20 5.30 0.77
N GLN A 112 11.48 5.60 1.06
CA GLN A 112 12.47 4.56 1.29
C GLN A 112 12.12 3.68 2.48
N PHE A 113 11.70 4.28 3.59
CA PHE A 113 11.24 3.51 4.75
C PHE A 113 10.06 2.58 4.43
N THR A 114 9.13 3.00 3.58
CA THR A 114 8.03 2.14 3.14
C THR A 114 8.52 0.96 2.31
N LEU A 115 9.53 1.16 1.47
CA LEU A 115 10.17 0.07 0.73
C LEU A 115 10.88 -0.92 1.66
N ASP A 116 11.57 -0.42 2.68
CA ASP A 116 12.22 -1.26 3.70
C ASP A 116 11.19 -2.06 4.50
N VAL A 117 10.05 -1.45 4.84
CA VAL A 117 8.91 -2.13 5.49
C VAL A 117 8.36 -3.23 4.58
N LEU A 118 8.12 -2.97 3.29
CA LEU A 118 7.66 -3.99 2.34
C LEU A 118 8.63 -5.15 2.25
N ALA A 119 9.93 -4.88 2.15
CA ALA A 119 10.95 -5.91 2.10
C ALA A 119 11.01 -6.77 3.39
N ASP A 120 10.67 -6.21 4.57
CA ASP A 120 10.55 -6.98 5.80
C ASP A 120 9.23 -7.78 5.86
N VAL A 121 8.13 -7.22 5.37
CA VAL A 121 6.84 -7.91 5.25
C VAL A 121 6.95 -9.14 4.34
N GLU A 122 7.61 -9.03 3.19
CA GLU A 122 7.85 -10.14 2.24
C GLU A 122 8.63 -11.32 2.88
N LYS A 123 9.49 -11.04 3.85
CA LYS A 123 10.21 -12.09 4.60
C LYS A 123 9.32 -12.81 5.60
N ARG A 124 8.22 -12.19 6.05
CA ARG A 124 7.35 -12.67 7.13
C ARG A 124 6.06 -13.30 6.63
N TYR A 125 5.55 -12.81 5.49
CA TYR A 125 4.26 -13.19 4.94
C TYR A 125 4.40 -13.47 3.45
N PRO A 126 3.80 -14.54 2.94
CA PRO A 126 3.58 -14.66 1.50
C PRO A 126 2.62 -13.53 1.09
N ILE A 127 3.06 -12.66 0.21
CA ILE A 127 2.25 -11.58 -0.34
C ILE A 127 2.12 -11.69 -1.85
N ASN A 128 1.04 -11.14 -2.40
CA ASN A 128 0.89 -10.99 -3.84
C ASN A 128 1.48 -9.63 -4.27
N PRO A 129 2.62 -9.58 -4.96
CA PRO A 129 3.27 -8.33 -5.34
C PRO A 129 2.48 -7.51 -6.35
N SER A 130 1.53 -8.10 -7.06
CA SER A 130 0.61 -7.37 -7.97
C SER A 130 -0.58 -6.72 -7.27
N GLN A 131 -0.77 -6.99 -5.96
CA GLN A 131 -1.88 -6.52 -5.15
C GLN A 131 -1.38 -5.71 -3.93
N ILE A 132 -0.40 -4.85 -4.15
CA ILE A 132 0.07 -3.89 -3.14
C ILE A 132 -0.73 -2.60 -3.30
N MET A 133 -1.62 -2.36 -2.36
CA MET A 133 -2.44 -1.16 -2.26
C MET A 133 -1.84 -0.21 -1.23
N VAL A 134 -2.04 1.08 -1.45
CA VAL A 134 -1.60 2.13 -0.53
C VAL A 134 -2.77 2.97 -0.09
N SER A 135 -2.83 3.33 1.17
CA SER A 135 -3.90 4.15 1.76
C SER A 135 -3.36 5.08 2.82
N GLY A 136 -4.17 6.06 3.18
CA GLY A 136 -3.87 6.91 4.32
C GLY A 136 -5.04 7.83 4.68
N TYR A 137 -4.96 8.39 5.89
CA TYR A 137 -5.91 9.37 6.38
C TYR A 137 -5.21 10.70 6.69
N SER A 138 -5.80 11.85 6.27
CA SER A 138 -5.24 13.17 6.54
C SER A 138 -3.80 13.29 6.00
N TRP A 139 -2.82 13.66 6.80
CA TRP A 139 -1.40 13.66 6.42
C TRP A 139 -0.89 12.29 5.97
N GLY A 140 -1.48 11.21 6.46
CA GLY A 140 -1.21 9.89 5.95
C GLY A 140 -1.72 9.69 4.52
N SER A 141 -2.85 10.29 4.15
CA SER A 141 -3.31 10.32 2.77
C SER A 141 -2.36 11.11 1.87
N SER A 142 -1.85 12.24 2.37
CA SER A 142 -0.82 13.01 1.65
C SER A 142 0.46 12.19 1.42
N MET A 143 0.86 11.36 2.41
CA MET A 143 1.97 10.43 2.23
C MET A 143 1.65 9.31 1.23
N ALA A 144 0.42 8.79 1.23
CA ALA A 144 -0.02 7.80 0.25
C ALA A 144 0.04 8.36 -1.19
N TRP A 145 -0.40 9.61 -1.40
CA TRP A 145 -0.27 10.32 -2.66
C TRP A 145 1.20 10.46 -3.08
N ARG A 146 2.08 10.90 -2.17
CA ARG A 146 3.51 11.06 -2.42
C ARG A 146 4.17 9.72 -2.79
N PHE A 147 3.95 8.68 -2.00
CA PHE A 147 4.48 7.35 -2.26
C PHE A 147 4.05 6.82 -3.63
N SER A 148 2.77 6.96 -3.96
CA SER A 148 2.25 6.50 -5.26
C SER A 148 2.84 7.30 -6.42
N CYS A 149 3.10 8.60 -6.24
CA CYS A 149 3.74 9.41 -7.27
C CYS A 149 5.23 9.04 -7.48
N GLU A 150 5.92 8.60 -6.44
CA GLU A 150 7.32 8.19 -6.51
C GLU A 150 7.50 6.70 -6.87
N MET A 151 6.54 5.85 -6.52
CA MET A 151 6.64 4.38 -6.60
C MET A 151 5.39 3.74 -7.23
N GLY A 152 4.73 4.44 -8.15
CA GLY A 152 3.47 4.01 -8.77
C GLY A 152 3.53 2.61 -9.40
N HIS A 153 4.67 2.23 -9.97
CA HIS A 153 4.90 0.90 -10.53
C HIS A 153 4.78 -0.26 -9.51
N LYS A 154 4.80 0.05 -8.21
CA LYS A 154 4.58 -0.92 -7.12
C LYS A 154 3.17 -0.86 -6.54
N VAL A 155 2.34 0.09 -6.98
CA VAL A 155 1.03 0.37 -6.39
C VAL A 155 -0.06 -0.09 -7.35
N SER A 156 -0.87 -1.05 -6.93
CA SER A 156 -2.05 -1.48 -7.70
C SER A 156 -3.19 -0.46 -7.61
N VAL A 157 -3.48 0.02 -6.38
CA VAL A 157 -4.53 1.02 -6.12
C VAL A 157 -4.08 1.96 -4.99
N LEU A 158 -4.34 3.25 -5.14
CA LEU A 158 -4.26 4.23 -4.06
C LEU A 158 -5.65 4.52 -3.50
N PHE A 159 -5.82 4.42 -2.17
CA PHE A 159 -7.00 4.83 -1.44
C PHE A 159 -6.70 6.07 -0.59
N GLY A 160 -7.06 7.25 -1.05
CA GLY A 160 -6.90 8.50 -0.31
C GLY A 160 -8.11 8.80 0.57
N ILE A 161 -7.90 9.16 1.84
CA ILE A 161 -8.98 9.53 2.77
C ILE A 161 -8.70 10.90 3.38
N SER A 162 -9.51 11.90 3.04
CA SER A 162 -9.45 13.26 3.61
C SER A 162 -8.02 13.83 3.62
N GLY A 163 -7.32 13.77 2.50
CA GLY A 163 -5.97 14.30 2.34
C GLY A 163 -5.76 14.90 0.96
N THR A 164 -4.66 15.60 0.79
CA THR A 164 -4.28 16.24 -0.47
C THR A 164 -2.79 16.11 -0.70
N LEU A 165 -2.34 16.40 -1.91
CA LEU A 165 -0.92 16.50 -2.25
C LEU A 165 -0.65 17.89 -2.81
N TYR A 166 0.20 18.63 -2.13
CA TYR A 166 0.71 19.92 -2.59
C TYR A 166 1.92 19.66 -3.49
N ASP A 167 1.67 19.43 -4.76
CA ASP A 167 2.71 19.21 -5.76
C ASP A 167 2.42 20.05 -7.00
N GLN A 168 3.44 20.72 -7.50
CA GLN A 168 3.35 21.54 -8.72
C GLN A 168 3.85 20.80 -9.96
N SER A 169 4.18 19.52 -9.83
CA SER A 169 4.54 18.68 -10.96
C SER A 169 3.34 18.48 -11.87
N GLU A 170 3.56 18.43 -13.16
CA GLU A 170 2.48 18.20 -14.14
C GLU A 170 1.98 16.75 -14.13
N THR A 171 2.88 15.79 -13.89
CA THR A 171 2.60 14.36 -13.84
C THR A 171 3.48 13.67 -12.80
N CYS A 172 3.11 12.46 -12.41
CA CYS A 172 3.96 11.58 -11.60
C CYS A 172 4.90 10.77 -12.49
N GLU A 173 6.20 10.77 -12.17
CA GLU A 173 7.25 10.15 -12.98
C GLU A 173 7.11 8.63 -13.12
N THR A 174 6.50 7.97 -12.14
CA THR A 174 6.42 6.50 -12.09
C THR A 174 5.22 5.92 -12.84
N GLY A 175 4.48 6.77 -13.56
CA GLY A 175 3.38 6.34 -14.42
C GLY A 175 2.03 6.19 -13.71
N PRO A 176 1.04 5.68 -14.44
CA PRO A 176 -0.36 5.68 -14.02
C PRO A 176 -0.66 4.69 -12.90
N VAL A 177 -1.57 5.07 -11.99
CA VAL A 177 -2.08 4.27 -10.87
C VAL A 177 -3.60 4.38 -10.81
N GLU A 178 -4.28 3.31 -10.45
CA GLU A 178 -5.70 3.34 -10.09
C GLU A 178 -5.90 4.20 -8.83
N ILE A 179 -6.73 5.25 -8.93
CA ILE A 179 -6.96 6.20 -7.84
C ILE A 179 -8.38 6.11 -7.34
N ARG A 180 -8.55 5.95 -6.03
CA ARG A 180 -9.82 6.06 -5.34
C ARG A 180 -9.66 6.98 -4.14
N HIS A 181 -10.39 8.06 -4.12
CA HIS A 181 -10.29 9.07 -3.07
C HIS A 181 -11.67 9.38 -2.47
N VAL A 182 -11.70 9.62 -1.16
CA VAL A 182 -12.89 10.11 -0.46
C VAL A 182 -12.58 11.37 0.34
N HIS A 183 -13.47 12.36 0.24
CA HIS A 183 -13.31 13.63 0.94
C HIS A 183 -14.64 14.22 1.41
N GLY A 184 -14.60 14.95 2.52
CA GLY A 184 -15.75 15.66 3.07
C GLY A 184 -15.85 17.09 2.53
N LEU A 185 -17.03 17.51 2.07
CA LEU A 185 -17.27 18.89 1.62
C LEU A 185 -17.04 19.94 2.71
N LYS A 186 -17.21 19.55 3.97
CA LYS A 186 -17.02 20.44 5.14
C LYS A 186 -15.69 20.19 5.83
N ASP A 187 -14.72 19.60 5.12
CA ASP A 187 -13.36 19.46 5.64
C ASP A 187 -12.70 20.84 5.72
N THR A 188 -12.33 21.25 6.93
CA THR A 188 -11.65 22.53 7.22
C THR A 188 -10.19 22.31 7.63
N VAL A 189 -9.68 21.09 7.53
CA VAL A 189 -8.32 20.71 7.95
C VAL A 189 -7.43 20.44 6.76
N MET A 190 -7.96 19.75 5.75
CA MET A 190 -7.24 19.43 4.52
C MET A 190 -8.02 19.97 3.32
N ASP A 191 -7.31 20.64 2.42
CA ASP A 191 -7.91 21.20 1.22
C ASP A 191 -8.53 20.09 0.35
N TYR A 192 -9.63 20.46 -0.28
CA TYR A 192 -10.35 19.57 -1.16
C TYR A 192 -9.49 19.21 -2.39
N PRO A 193 -9.30 17.92 -2.69
CA PRO A 193 -8.29 17.47 -3.66
C PRO A 193 -8.63 17.78 -5.13
N TYR A 194 -9.85 18.26 -5.41
CA TYR A 194 -10.30 18.62 -6.74
C TYR A 194 -10.54 20.11 -6.87
N GLY A 195 -10.76 20.82 -5.75
CA GLY A 195 -11.01 22.26 -5.65
C GLY A 195 -12.26 22.77 -6.38
N PRO A 196 -12.88 23.84 -5.92
CA PRO A 196 -14.02 24.46 -6.62
C PRO A 196 -13.61 25.10 -7.96
N ASN A 197 -12.34 25.42 -8.12
CA ASN A 197 -11.79 26.03 -9.32
C ASN A 197 -10.98 25.06 -10.18
N LEU A 198 -11.02 23.75 -9.85
CA LEU A 198 -10.21 22.75 -10.54
C LEU A 198 -8.73 23.14 -10.55
N ASP A 199 -8.22 23.58 -9.41
CA ASP A 199 -6.84 24.01 -9.28
C ASP A 199 -5.89 22.95 -9.78
N GLU A 200 -4.98 23.32 -10.66
CA GLU A 200 -4.03 22.40 -11.29
C GLU A 200 -3.10 21.71 -10.28
N THR A 201 -3.02 22.23 -9.08
CA THR A 201 -2.24 21.69 -7.97
C THR A 201 -2.93 20.60 -7.16
N GLY A 202 -4.23 20.35 -7.38
CA GLY A 202 -4.95 19.29 -6.69
C GLY A 202 -4.51 17.90 -7.14
N PRO A 203 -4.44 16.90 -6.23
CA PRO A 203 -3.97 15.56 -6.58
C PRO A 203 -4.84 14.86 -7.64
N ILE A 204 -6.13 15.17 -7.72
CA ILE A 204 -7.00 14.63 -8.77
C ILE A 204 -6.57 15.15 -10.15
N HIS A 205 -6.20 16.43 -10.27
CA HIS A 205 -5.67 16.98 -11.53
C HIS A 205 -4.34 16.36 -11.92
N LEU A 206 -3.42 16.22 -10.96
CA LEU A 206 -2.13 15.58 -11.18
C LEU A 206 -2.30 14.16 -11.73
N TRP A 207 -3.15 13.35 -11.08
CA TRP A 207 -3.38 11.98 -11.49
C TRP A 207 -4.21 11.86 -12.76
N ARG A 208 -5.13 12.78 -13.02
CA ARG A 208 -5.85 12.84 -14.29
C ARG A 208 -4.88 13.02 -15.46
N ARG A 209 -3.90 13.90 -15.34
CA ARG A 209 -2.85 14.08 -16.35
C ARG A 209 -1.93 12.85 -16.41
N THR A 210 -1.51 12.31 -15.27
CA THR A 210 -0.66 11.11 -15.21
C THR A 210 -1.34 9.89 -15.84
N ASN A 211 -2.63 9.70 -15.58
CA ASN A 211 -3.41 8.60 -16.13
C ASN A 211 -3.95 8.89 -17.53
N GLN A 212 -3.74 10.11 -18.06
CA GLN A 212 -4.24 10.54 -19.36
C GLN A 212 -5.76 10.42 -19.49
N CYS A 213 -6.47 10.89 -18.48
CA CYS A 213 -7.93 10.92 -18.46
C CYS A 213 -8.49 12.20 -19.07
N ALA A 214 -9.73 12.16 -19.52
CA ALA A 214 -10.51 13.33 -19.95
C ALA A 214 -10.57 14.42 -18.86
N THR A 215 -10.91 15.65 -19.25
CA THR A 215 -10.98 16.79 -18.30
C THR A 215 -12.13 16.60 -17.31
N ASP A 216 -13.31 16.28 -17.81
CA ASP A 216 -14.50 16.09 -17.00
C ASP A 216 -14.68 14.61 -16.63
N PRO A 217 -15.29 14.33 -15.48
CA PRO A 217 -15.69 12.95 -15.17
C PRO A 217 -16.74 12.47 -16.17
N ASP A 218 -16.56 11.27 -16.68
CA ASP A 218 -17.46 10.64 -17.64
C ASP A 218 -18.68 9.99 -16.98
N PHE A 219 -18.64 9.86 -15.64
CA PHE A 219 -19.73 9.27 -14.89
C PHE A 219 -19.89 9.93 -13.50
N GLN A 220 -21.15 10.16 -13.10
CA GLN A 220 -21.49 10.66 -11.75
C GLN A 220 -22.69 9.88 -11.20
N GLU A 221 -22.59 9.46 -9.93
CA GLU A 221 -23.66 8.75 -9.23
C GLU A 221 -23.75 9.09 -7.76
N ASN A 222 -24.90 8.77 -7.14
CA ASN A 222 -25.03 8.75 -5.68
C ASN A 222 -25.08 7.30 -5.21
N TRP A 223 -24.32 6.98 -4.18
CA TRP A 223 -24.28 5.67 -3.57
C TRP A 223 -24.11 5.74 -2.05
N SER A 224 -24.21 4.61 -1.35
CA SER A 224 -24.09 4.58 0.10
C SER A 224 -23.39 3.33 0.61
N ALA A 225 -22.57 3.50 1.66
CA ALA A 225 -21.92 2.42 2.42
C ALA A 225 -21.79 2.83 3.89
N GLY A 226 -22.92 2.86 4.61
CA GLY A 226 -22.99 3.36 5.99
C GLY A 226 -23.06 4.89 6.12
N GLN A 227 -22.86 5.61 5.02
CA GLN A 227 -23.16 7.03 4.78
C GLN A 227 -23.32 7.27 3.27
N ASN A 228 -23.87 8.42 2.90
CA ASN A 228 -24.08 8.76 1.49
C ASN A 228 -22.85 9.41 0.88
N PHE A 229 -22.62 9.10 -0.40
CA PHE A 229 -21.54 9.65 -1.21
C PHE A 229 -22.10 10.10 -2.56
N ARG A 230 -21.52 11.16 -3.10
CA ARG A 230 -21.59 11.52 -4.51
C ARG A 230 -20.25 11.11 -5.14
N ARG A 231 -20.30 10.26 -6.15
CA ARG A 231 -19.13 9.79 -6.90
C ARG A 231 -18.95 10.60 -8.17
N MET A 232 -17.72 10.99 -8.43
CA MET A 232 -17.22 11.39 -9.74
C MET A 232 -16.20 10.34 -10.19
N HIS A 233 -16.30 9.93 -11.46
CA HIS A 233 -15.46 8.85 -11.98
C HIS A 233 -14.92 9.23 -13.36
N TRP A 234 -13.64 9.00 -13.57
CA TRP A 234 -12.94 9.14 -14.83
C TRP A 234 -12.49 7.74 -15.26
N SER A 235 -13.21 7.13 -16.21
CA SER A 235 -12.88 5.83 -16.79
C SER A 235 -12.30 5.93 -18.19
N ASP A 236 -12.54 7.05 -18.88
CA ASP A 236 -11.93 7.34 -20.18
C ASP A 236 -10.52 7.89 -20.00
N CYS A 237 -9.59 6.95 -19.76
CA CYS A 237 -8.17 7.22 -19.54
C CYS A 237 -7.32 6.34 -20.46
N GLU A 238 -6.47 6.96 -21.29
CA GLU A 238 -5.62 6.24 -22.25
C GLU A 238 -4.71 5.18 -21.59
N SER A 239 -4.33 5.41 -20.33
CA SER A 239 -3.54 4.45 -19.54
C SER A 239 -4.29 3.20 -19.12
N GLY A 240 -5.63 3.19 -19.20
CA GLY A 240 -6.51 2.17 -18.63
C GLY A 240 -6.59 2.18 -17.10
N LYS A 241 -6.00 3.19 -16.42
CA LYS A 241 -6.09 3.38 -14.96
C LYS A 241 -7.10 4.48 -14.64
N THR A 242 -8.10 4.15 -13.86
CA THR A 242 -9.25 5.04 -13.58
C THR A 242 -9.02 5.91 -12.34
N ILE A 243 -9.85 6.94 -12.21
CA ILE A 243 -9.89 7.79 -11.03
C ILE A 243 -11.32 7.84 -10.51
N THR A 244 -11.47 7.64 -9.21
CA THR A 244 -12.74 7.78 -8.50
C THR A 244 -12.60 8.78 -7.37
N LEU A 245 -13.48 9.78 -7.31
CA LEU A 245 -13.60 10.73 -6.22
C LEU A 245 -14.99 10.61 -5.59
N ASP A 246 -15.04 10.14 -4.36
CA ASP A 246 -16.26 10.05 -3.55
C ASP A 246 -16.34 11.22 -2.57
N ILE A 247 -17.45 11.93 -2.58
CA ILE A 247 -17.68 13.13 -1.77
C ILE A 247 -18.79 12.85 -0.78
N HIS A 248 -18.59 13.21 0.47
CA HIS A 248 -19.64 13.18 1.50
C HIS A 248 -19.86 14.57 2.14
N GLU A 249 -21.04 14.80 2.70
CA GLU A 249 -21.44 16.10 3.30
C GLU A 249 -20.72 16.45 4.62
N GLY A 250 -19.85 15.58 5.09
CA GLY A 250 -19.18 15.73 6.38
C GLY A 250 -17.86 16.49 6.31
N GLY A 251 -17.15 16.50 7.44
CA GLY A 251 -15.85 17.14 7.60
C GLY A 251 -14.69 16.16 7.54
N HIS A 252 -13.65 16.44 8.35
CA HIS A 252 -12.39 15.72 8.37
C HIS A 252 -12.44 14.42 9.16
N TRP A 253 -12.88 13.31 8.56
CA TRP A 253 -12.90 11.98 9.19
C TRP A 253 -12.78 10.82 8.21
N ILE A 254 -12.52 9.63 8.75
CA ILE A 254 -12.51 8.39 7.97
C ILE A 254 -13.96 8.00 7.68
N ALA A 255 -14.33 8.05 6.40
CA ALA A 255 -15.69 7.79 5.93
C ALA A 255 -16.13 6.35 6.26
N ARG A 256 -17.34 6.22 6.85
CA ARG A 256 -17.89 4.92 7.28
C ARG A 256 -18.12 4.01 6.07
N GLY A 257 -17.67 2.78 6.17
CA GLY A 257 -17.91 1.74 5.18
C GLY A 257 -17.17 1.94 3.85
N TRP A 258 -16.64 3.11 3.57
CA TRP A 258 -16.06 3.44 2.29
C TRP A 258 -14.91 2.48 1.90
N LEU A 259 -13.87 2.37 2.74
CA LEU A 259 -12.73 1.50 2.45
C LEU A 259 -13.15 0.04 2.28
N ALA A 260 -14.07 -0.44 3.13
CA ALA A 260 -14.57 -1.82 3.03
C ALA A 260 -15.26 -2.06 1.68
N GLU A 261 -16.02 -1.09 1.17
CA GLU A 261 -16.66 -1.20 -0.14
C GLU A 261 -15.64 -1.16 -1.27
N GLN A 262 -14.66 -0.25 -1.19
CA GLN A 262 -13.59 -0.21 -2.19
C GLN A 262 -12.81 -1.53 -2.26
N LEU A 263 -12.52 -2.15 -1.12
CA LEU A 263 -11.83 -3.45 -1.08
C LEU A 263 -12.69 -4.59 -1.64
N ARG A 264 -14.03 -4.59 -1.43
CA ARG A 264 -14.92 -5.60 -2.02
C ARG A 264 -15.00 -5.54 -3.54
N GLN A 265 -14.82 -4.35 -4.11
CA GLN A 265 -14.84 -4.13 -5.56
C GLN A 265 -13.54 -4.60 -6.24
N LEU A 266 -12.50 -4.94 -5.48
CA LEU A 266 -11.28 -5.52 -6.01
C LEU A 266 -11.38 -7.05 -6.00
N ASP A 267 -11.01 -7.65 -7.13
CA ASP A 267 -10.90 -9.11 -7.23
C ASP A 267 -9.53 -9.55 -6.68
N PHE A 268 -9.53 -10.20 -5.52
CA PHE A 268 -8.33 -10.77 -4.93
C PHE A 268 -8.15 -12.26 -5.27
N THR A 269 -9.07 -12.85 -6.03
CA THR A 269 -9.05 -14.28 -6.37
C THR A 269 -8.27 -14.60 -7.63
N GLY A 270 -7.96 -13.58 -8.44
CA GLY A 270 -7.24 -13.70 -9.71
C GLY A 270 -5.73 -13.57 -9.52
N SER A 271 -5.02 -14.68 -9.37
CA SER A 271 -3.57 -14.78 -9.54
C SER A 271 -3.21 -16.08 -10.23
#